data_5fc354e906fe56e9c1a05670f98b2f21
#
_entry.id   5fc354e906fe56e9c1a05670f98b2f21
#
_cell.length_a   1.000
_cell.length_b   1.000
_cell.length_c   1.000
_cell.angle_alpha   90.00
_cell.angle_beta   90.00
_cell.angle_gamma   90.00
#
_symmetry.space_group_name_H-M   'P 1'
#
loop_
_entity.id
_entity.type
_entity.pdbx_description
1 polymer ?
#
loop_
_entity_poly.entity_id
_entity_poly.type
_entity_poly.pdbx_seq_one_letter_code
_entity_poly.pdbx_strand_id
1 'polypeptide(L)'
;MAAGRQLLEEEGLEALTMRRLAERVGIRAPSLYKHLPDKAALEAAIIATGFEEAAATFEQAVEGAGEGPGDGRGEGPGEWQPAGRGNALVTLAAAYRRFALEHPHLYRLMNNGPLPREHLPPGLENRTAAPLLRAAGSQARARAVWAFAHGMVLLELDQRFPPEADLDAAWHAGIAAFQAG
;
A
#
# COMPACT_ATOMS: atom_id res chain seq x y z
N MET A 1 8.91 3.80 -16.36
CA MET A 1 8.63 3.92 -14.89
C MET A 1 9.32 2.83 -14.04
N ALA A 2 9.47 1.60 -14.51
CA ALA A 2 10.13 0.51 -13.76
C ALA A 2 11.50 0.89 -13.17
N ALA A 3 12.38 1.52 -13.94
CA ALA A 3 13.70 1.94 -13.45
C ALA A 3 13.65 2.97 -12.30
N GLY A 4 12.68 3.90 -12.33
CA GLY A 4 12.48 4.87 -11.24
C GLY A 4 11.96 4.20 -9.97
N ARG A 5 11.03 3.26 -10.13
CA ARG A 5 10.50 2.43 -9.05
C ARG A 5 11.61 1.60 -8.39
N GLN A 6 12.43 0.96 -9.21
CA GLN A 6 13.57 0.17 -8.76
C GLN A 6 14.59 1.01 -8.00
N LEU A 7 14.94 2.21 -8.54
CA LEU A 7 15.84 3.15 -7.90
C LEU A 7 15.30 3.58 -6.52
N LEU A 8 14.00 3.85 -6.42
CA LEU A 8 13.35 4.22 -5.18
C LEU A 8 13.47 3.11 -4.12
N GLU A 9 13.19 1.85 -4.47
CA GLU A 9 13.23 0.75 -3.50
C GLU A 9 14.64 0.34 -3.09
N GLU A 10 15.60 0.43 -4.00
CA GLU A 10 16.99 0.07 -3.70
C GLU A 10 17.76 1.15 -2.94
N GLU A 11 17.49 2.42 -3.22
CA GLU A 11 18.34 3.52 -2.75
C GLU A 11 17.54 4.59 -1.96
N GLY A 12 16.22 4.48 -1.88
CA GLY A 12 15.34 5.40 -1.17
C GLY A 12 15.02 6.69 -1.91
N LEU A 13 14.18 7.53 -1.28
CA LEU A 13 13.64 8.76 -1.89
C LEU A 13 14.71 9.81 -2.20
N GLU A 14 15.74 9.91 -1.37
CA GLU A 14 16.82 10.89 -1.57
C GLU A 14 17.62 10.61 -2.84
N ALA A 15 17.77 9.33 -3.22
CA ALA A 15 18.44 8.92 -4.43
C ALA A 15 17.57 9.11 -5.69
N LEU A 16 16.26 9.27 -5.55
CA LEU A 16 15.33 9.46 -6.66
C LEU A 16 15.50 10.86 -7.27
N THR A 17 16.44 10.98 -8.20
CA THR A 17 16.73 12.19 -8.93
C THR A 17 16.70 11.97 -10.45
N MET A 18 16.41 13.03 -11.21
CA MET A 18 16.40 12.97 -12.68
C MET A 18 17.75 12.48 -13.25
N ARG A 19 18.85 12.90 -12.63
CA ARG A 19 20.19 12.50 -13.02
C ARG A 19 20.41 11.00 -12.82
N ARG A 20 20.13 10.49 -11.62
CA ARG A 20 20.28 9.07 -11.27
C ARG A 20 19.40 8.18 -12.14
N LEU A 21 18.16 8.62 -12.39
CA LEU A 21 17.26 7.90 -13.29
C LEU A 21 17.83 7.85 -14.74
N ALA A 22 18.33 8.98 -15.27
CA ALA A 22 18.92 9.02 -16.59
C ALA A 22 20.14 8.09 -16.70
N GLU A 23 21.03 8.10 -15.70
CA GLU A 23 22.18 7.20 -15.60
C GLU A 23 21.73 5.73 -15.61
N ARG A 24 20.70 5.39 -14.82
CA ARG A 24 20.19 4.02 -14.70
C ARG A 24 19.55 3.48 -15.99
N VAL A 25 18.88 4.33 -16.77
CA VAL A 25 18.28 3.93 -18.05
C VAL A 25 19.22 4.11 -19.23
N GLY A 26 20.45 4.57 -19.01
CA GLY A 26 21.47 4.69 -20.05
C GLY A 26 21.20 5.81 -21.05
N ILE A 27 20.48 6.89 -20.66
CA ILE A 27 20.19 8.04 -21.51
C ILE A 27 20.78 9.33 -20.94
N ARG A 28 20.86 10.37 -21.77
CA ARG A 28 21.27 11.69 -21.29
C ARG A 28 20.08 12.40 -20.60
N ALA A 29 20.35 13.09 -19.51
CA ALA A 29 19.32 13.80 -18.75
C ALA A 29 18.39 14.70 -19.60
N PRO A 30 18.85 15.45 -20.61
CA PRO A 30 17.97 16.23 -21.49
C PRO A 30 16.92 15.39 -22.25
N SER A 31 17.21 14.12 -22.52
CA SER A 31 16.22 13.23 -23.15
C SER A 31 15.11 12.82 -22.19
N LEU A 32 15.43 12.69 -20.90
CA LEU A 32 14.47 12.37 -19.86
C LEU A 32 13.48 13.53 -19.63
N TYR A 33 13.98 14.77 -19.64
CA TYR A 33 13.14 15.96 -19.44
C TYR A 33 12.08 16.18 -20.54
N LYS A 34 12.18 15.52 -21.69
CA LYS A 34 11.12 15.53 -22.72
C LYS A 34 9.86 14.76 -22.26
N HIS A 35 10.01 13.81 -21.36
CA HIS A 35 8.94 12.93 -20.89
C HIS A 35 8.55 13.22 -19.44
N LEU A 36 9.49 13.66 -18.64
CA LEU A 36 9.33 13.99 -17.22
C LEU A 36 9.95 15.37 -17.01
N PRO A 37 9.15 16.44 -16.94
CA PRO A 37 9.66 17.81 -16.92
C PRO A 37 10.47 18.13 -15.64
N ASP A 38 10.17 17.46 -14.54
CA ASP A 38 10.84 17.68 -13.26
C ASP A 38 10.74 16.44 -12.33
N LYS A 39 11.29 16.56 -11.11
CA LYS A 39 11.24 15.52 -10.10
C LYS A 39 9.80 15.26 -9.61
N ALA A 40 8.97 16.29 -9.52
CA ALA A 40 7.57 16.14 -9.07
C ALA A 40 6.76 15.27 -10.06
N ALA A 41 6.97 15.47 -11.37
CA ALA A 41 6.36 14.62 -12.39
C ALA A 41 6.84 13.16 -12.31
N LEU A 42 8.12 12.95 -12.01
CA LEU A 42 8.65 11.60 -11.76
C LEU A 42 8.02 10.95 -10.53
N GLU A 43 7.97 11.66 -9.42
CA GLU A 43 7.33 11.18 -8.19
C GLU A 43 5.85 10.87 -8.40
N ALA A 44 5.11 11.77 -9.04
CA ALA A 44 3.70 11.59 -9.36
C ALA A 44 3.46 10.33 -10.23
N ALA A 45 4.31 10.11 -11.23
CA ALA A 45 4.20 8.94 -12.07
C ALA A 45 4.52 7.62 -11.33
N ILE A 46 5.46 7.64 -10.37
CA ILE A 46 5.73 6.49 -9.49
C ILE A 46 4.57 6.27 -8.52
N ILE A 47 4.02 7.34 -7.94
CA ILE A 47 2.83 7.28 -7.08
C ILE A 47 1.65 6.66 -7.84
N ALA A 48 1.41 7.07 -9.09
CA ALA A 48 0.36 6.49 -9.92
C ALA A 48 0.53 4.97 -10.10
N THR A 49 1.75 4.52 -10.42
CA THR A 49 2.06 3.09 -10.51
C THR A 49 1.81 2.36 -9.18
N GLY A 50 2.19 2.97 -8.06
CA GLY A 50 1.93 2.41 -6.73
C GLY A 50 0.44 2.27 -6.41
N PHE A 51 -0.38 3.25 -6.80
CA PHE A 51 -1.84 3.15 -6.66
C PHE A 51 -2.43 2.07 -7.55
N GLU A 52 -1.91 1.86 -8.79
CA GLU A 52 -2.33 0.77 -9.68
C GLU A 52 -2.01 -0.61 -9.06
N GLU A 53 -0.81 -0.78 -8.52
CA GLU A 53 -0.38 -2.01 -7.84
C GLU A 53 -1.22 -2.26 -6.58
N ALA A 54 -1.44 -1.24 -5.75
CA ALA A 54 -2.27 -1.32 -4.56
C ALA A 54 -3.73 -1.68 -4.91
N ALA A 55 -4.31 -1.04 -5.93
CA ALA A 55 -5.66 -1.33 -6.38
C ALA A 55 -5.80 -2.80 -6.81
N ALA A 56 -4.88 -3.30 -7.63
CA ALA A 56 -4.87 -4.70 -8.06
C ALA A 56 -4.73 -5.67 -6.86
N THR A 57 -3.82 -5.36 -5.93
CA THR A 57 -3.61 -6.17 -4.71
C THR A 57 -4.87 -6.24 -3.85
N PHE A 58 -5.57 -5.11 -3.67
CA PHE A 58 -6.78 -5.06 -2.83
C PHE A 58 -7.99 -5.70 -3.52
N GLU A 59 -8.13 -5.55 -4.84
CA GLU A 59 -9.16 -6.22 -5.62
C GLU A 59 -9.00 -7.74 -5.55
N GLN A 60 -7.79 -8.26 -5.80
CA GLN A 60 -7.48 -9.70 -5.71
C GLN A 60 -7.69 -10.25 -4.30
N ALA A 61 -7.32 -9.51 -3.26
CA ALA A 61 -7.52 -9.93 -1.88
C ALA A 61 -8.99 -10.16 -1.54
N VAL A 62 -9.88 -9.32 -2.05
CA VAL A 62 -11.33 -9.44 -1.80
C VAL A 62 -11.96 -10.53 -2.66
N GLU A 63 -11.54 -10.67 -3.92
CA GLU A 63 -12.01 -11.75 -4.83
C GLU A 63 -11.64 -13.12 -4.29
N GLY A 64 -10.39 -13.32 -3.86
CA GLY A 64 -9.92 -14.57 -3.26
C GLY A 64 -10.62 -14.94 -1.94
N ALA A 65 -11.10 -13.96 -1.19
CA ALA A 65 -11.87 -14.19 0.04
C ALA A 65 -13.29 -14.74 -0.24
N GLY A 66 -13.80 -14.61 -1.48
CA GLY A 66 -15.13 -15.10 -1.91
C GLY A 66 -15.17 -16.56 -2.35
N GLU A 67 -14.06 -17.18 -2.73
CA GLU A 67 -14.03 -18.47 -3.45
C GLU A 67 -13.58 -19.70 -2.64
N GLY A 68 -13.18 -19.57 -1.39
CA GLY A 68 -12.63 -20.68 -0.60
C GLY A 68 -13.66 -21.48 0.23
N PRO A 69 -13.69 -22.86 0.22
CA PRO A 69 -14.34 -23.63 1.25
C PRO A 69 -13.52 -23.50 2.53
N GLY A 70 -14.07 -22.76 3.51
CA GLY A 70 -13.40 -22.60 4.78
C GLY A 70 -13.48 -23.87 5.63
N ASP A 71 -12.38 -24.56 5.80
CA ASP A 71 -12.10 -25.36 6.97
C ASP A 71 -10.70 -24.95 7.46
N GLY A 72 -10.72 -23.95 8.35
CA GLY A 72 -9.52 -23.32 8.84
C GLY A 72 -8.85 -24.14 9.93
N ARG A 73 -7.88 -24.93 9.58
CA ARG A 73 -6.81 -25.35 10.49
C ARG A 73 -5.48 -25.26 9.76
N GLY A 74 -4.88 -24.06 9.78
CA GLY A 74 -3.47 -23.86 9.49
C GLY A 74 -2.67 -23.95 10.78
N GLU A 75 -1.98 -25.05 11.00
CA GLU A 75 -1.03 -25.21 12.09
C GLU A 75 0.34 -24.68 11.64
N GLY A 76 0.72 -23.49 12.10
CA GLY A 76 2.07 -22.94 11.94
C GLY A 76 2.22 -21.59 12.65
N PRO A 77 3.27 -21.40 13.47
CA PRO A 77 3.50 -20.10 14.09
C PRO A 77 4.15 -19.14 13.10
N GLY A 78 3.49 -18.02 12.79
CA GLY A 78 4.12 -16.87 12.15
C GLY A 78 3.48 -16.23 10.92
N GLU A 79 2.35 -16.74 10.40
CA GLU A 79 1.64 -16.05 9.32
C GLU A 79 0.22 -15.72 9.77
N TRP A 80 -0.05 -14.42 9.91
CA TRP A 80 -1.41 -13.95 10.12
C TRP A 80 -2.24 -14.24 8.86
N GLN A 81 -3.02 -15.32 8.91
CA GLN A 81 -3.99 -15.66 7.88
C GLN A 81 -5.41 -15.42 8.40
N PRO A 82 -6.29 -14.75 7.62
CA PRO A 82 -7.66 -14.57 8.02
C PRO A 82 -8.37 -15.91 8.09
N ALA A 83 -8.70 -16.36 9.30
CA ALA A 83 -9.50 -17.54 9.53
C ALA A 83 -10.95 -17.28 9.14
N GLY A 84 -11.46 -17.95 8.10
CA GLY A 84 -12.87 -18.03 7.77
C GLY A 84 -13.40 -17.06 6.73
N ARG A 85 -14.34 -17.55 5.92
CA ARG A 85 -15.12 -16.75 4.96
C ARG A 85 -15.83 -15.60 5.70
N GLY A 86 -15.67 -14.38 5.20
CA GLY A 86 -16.58 -13.29 5.50
C GLY A 86 -15.97 -12.06 6.10
N ASN A 87 -14.63 -11.98 6.25
CA ASN A 87 -14.05 -10.77 6.84
C ASN A 87 -13.19 -9.96 5.86
N ALA A 88 -13.87 -9.34 4.90
CA ALA A 88 -13.22 -8.50 3.90
C ALA A 88 -12.31 -7.41 4.52
N LEU A 89 -12.64 -6.88 5.71
CA LEU A 89 -11.78 -5.91 6.40
C LEU A 89 -10.47 -6.54 6.88
N VAL A 90 -10.51 -7.77 7.40
CA VAL A 90 -9.30 -8.49 7.85
C VAL A 90 -8.41 -8.80 6.66
N THR A 91 -9.00 -9.32 5.58
CA THR A 91 -8.26 -9.64 4.34
C THR A 91 -7.63 -8.40 3.72
N LEU A 92 -8.37 -7.30 3.67
CA LEU A 92 -7.85 -6.03 3.17
C LEU A 92 -6.75 -5.45 4.06
N ALA A 93 -6.90 -5.53 5.40
CA ALA A 93 -5.87 -5.07 6.32
C ALA A 93 -4.57 -5.87 6.17
N ALA A 94 -4.68 -7.20 6.01
CA ALA A 94 -3.52 -8.06 5.72
C ALA A 94 -2.85 -7.70 4.39
N ALA A 95 -3.63 -7.51 3.33
CA ALA A 95 -3.12 -7.11 2.02
C ALA A 95 -2.46 -5.72 2.07
N TYR A 96 -3.06 -4.77 2.77
CA TYR A 96 -2.52 -3.42 2.97
C TYR A 96 -1.19 -3.45 3.73
N ARG A 97 -1.14 -4.17 4.87
CA ARG A 97 0.08 -4.35 5.66
C ARG A 97 1.19 -4.97 4.83
N ARG A 98 0.90 -6.09 4.14
CA ARG A 98 1.85 -6.78 3.28
C ARG A 98 2.38 -5.86 2.19
N PHE A 99 1.52 -5.19 1.43
CA PHE A 99 1.93 -4.25 0.39
C PHE A 99 2.90 -3.17 0.91
N ALA A 100 2.60 -2.61 2.08
CA ALA A 100 3.43 -1.57 2.66
C ALA A 100 4.80 -2.09 3.15
N LEU A 101 4.84 -3.28 3.75
CA LEU A 101 6.09 -3.89 4.24
C LEU A 101 6.96 -4.43 3.10
N GLU A 102 6.37 -4.92 2.01
CA GLU A 102 7.08 -5.35 0.81
C GLU A 102 7.64 -4.16 0.00
N HIS A 103 7.00 -2.98 0.11
CA HIS A 103 7.34 -1.79 -0.68
C HIS A 103 7.50 -0.53 0.20
N PRO A 104 8.41 -0.52 1.18
CA PRO A 104 8.47 0.52 2.20
C PRO A 104 8.76 1.92 1.64
N HIS A 105 9.64 2.04 0.65
CA HIS A 105 9.97 3.32 0.06
C HIS A 105 8.85 3.86 -0.84
N LEU A 106 8.18 3.00 -1.61
CA LEU A 106 7.00 3.38 -2.38
C LEU A 106 5.87 3.81 -1.46
N TYR A 107 5.58 3.00 -0.43
CA TYR A 107 4.54 3.31 0.54
C TYR A 107 4.76 4.68 1.19
N ARG A 108 6.00 4.98 1.60
CA ARG A 108 6.36 6.30 2.12
C ARG A 108 6.16 7.40 1.08
N LEU A 109 6.59 7.20 -0.16
CA LEU A 109 6.40 8.18 -1.24
C LEU A 109 4.91 8.45 -1.51
N MET A 110 4.08 7.40 -1.55
CA MET A 110 2.63 7.52 -1.79
C MET A 110 1.90 8.30 -0.68
N ASN A 111 2.47 8.33 0.53
CA ASN A 111 1.85 8.94 1.71
C ASN A 111 2.62 10.17 2.24
N ASN A 112 3.62 10.65 1.52
CA ASN A 112 4.40 11.82 1.89
C ASN A 112 3.78 13.09 1.29
N GLY A 113 3.18 13.90 2.14
CA GLY A 113 2.58 15.17 1.74
C GLY A 113 1.24 15.04 1.01
N PRO A 114 0.80 16.11 0.34
CA PRO A 114 -0.45 16.12 -0.42
C PRO A 114 -0.37 15.19 -1.64
N LEU A 115 -1.44 14.42 -1.87
CA LEU A 115 -1.54 13.59 -3.06
C LEU A 115 -1.63 14.45 -4.33
N PRO A 116 -0.76 14.24 -5.34
CA PRO A 116 -0.76 15.01 -6.60
C PRO A 116 -1.90 14.57 -7.54
N ARG A 117 -3.15 14.83 -7.13
CA ARG A 117 -4.38 14.33 -7.79
C ARG A 117 -4.48 14.71 -9.25
N GLU A 118 -3.98 15.90 -9.61
CA GLU A 118 -3.96 16.40 -10.98
C GLU A 118 -3.06 15.61 -11.93
N HIS A 119 -2.14 14.83 -11.38
CA HIS A 119 -1.21 13.97 -12.12
C HIS A 119 -1.60 12.49 -12.09
N LEU A 120 -2.63 12.13 -11.31
CA LEU A 120 -3.10 10.75 -11.24
C LEU A 120 -4.09 10.45 -12.39
N PRO A 121 -4.09 9.22 -12.92
CA PRO A 121 -5.13 8.76 -13.83
C PRO A 121 -6.54 8.96 -13.23
N PRO A 122 -7.50 9.47 -14.01
CA PRO A 122 -8.86 9.67 -13.52
C PRO A 122 -9.46 8.38 -12.94
N GLY A 123 -10.04 8.49 -11.75
CA GLY A 123 -10.69 7.37 -11.06
C GLY A 123 -9.77 6.40 -10.33
N LEU A 124 -8.45 6.52 -10.44
CA LEU A 124 -7.50 5.59 -9.82
C LEU A 124 -7.59 5.63 -8.28
N GLU A 125 -7.66 6.80 -7.67
CA GLU A 125 -7.85 6.95 -6.21
C GLU A 125 -9.13 6.25 -5.75
N ASN A 126 -10.23 6.43 -6.48
CA ASN A 126 -11.50 5.78 -6.19
C ASN A 126 -11.43 4.25 -6.36
N ARG A 127 -10.76 3.77 -7.39
CA ARG A 127 -10.56 2.34 -7.64
C ARG A 127 -9.80 1.71 -6.47
N THR A 128 -8.71 2.32 -6.02
CA THR A 128 -7.90 1.83 -4.89
C THR A 128 -8.71 1.81 -3.58
N ALA A 129 -9.56 2.82 -3.35
CA ALA A 129 -10.37 2.91 -2.14
C ALA A 129 -11.64 2.03 -2.16
N ALA A 130 -12.13 1.62 -3.33
CA ALA A 130 -13.41 0.94 -3.49
C ALA A 130 -13.54 -0.38 -2.72
N PRO A 131 -12.53 -1.28 -2.66
CA PRO A 131 -12.63 -2.49 -1.86
C PRO A 131 -12.86 -2.20 -0.38
N LEU A 132 -12.14 -1.23 0.18
CA LEU A 132 -12.28 -0.83 1.58
C LEU A 132 -13.63 -0.17 1.85
N LEU A 133 -14.10 0.70 0.95
CA LEU A 133 -15.40 1.35 1.10
C LEU A 133 -16.55 0.33 1.12
N ARG A 134 -16.48 -0.68 0.24
CA ARG A 134 -17.47 -1.79 0.22
C ARG A 134 -17.42 -2.60 1.52
N ALA A 135 -16.23 -2.99 1.96
CA ALA A 135 -16.05 -3.80 3.17
C ALA A 135 -16.46 -3.05 4.44
N ALA A 136 -16.17 -1.76 4.52
CA ALA A 136 -16.51 -0.92 5.67
C ALA A 136 -17.99 -0.49 5.71
N GLY A 137 -18.70 -0.51 4.59
CA GLY A 137 -20.13 -0.15 4.49
C GLY A 137 -20.43 1.35 4.59
N SER A 138 -19.48 2.17 5.01
CA SER A 138 -19.64 3.62 5.04
C SER A 138 -18.31 4.34 4.83
N GLN A 139 -18.37 5.56 4.30
CA GLN A 139 -17.20 6.39 4.04
C GLN A 139 -16.46 6.80 5.34
N ALA A 140 -17.21 7.06 6.40
CA ALA A 140 -16.64 7.40 7.71
C ALA A 140 -15.85 6.22 8.30
N ARG A 141 -16.44 5.02 8.27
CA ARG A 141 -15.77 3.79 8.75
C ARG A 141 -14.56 3.46 7.87
N ALA A 142 -14.66 3.55 6.55
CA ALA A 142 -13.53 3.31 5.65
C ALA A 142 -12.34 4.22 5.96
N ARG A 143 -12.59 5.52 6.20
CA ARG A 143 -11.55 6.47 6.61
C ARG A 143 -10.92 6.12 7.96
N ALA A 144 -11.72 5.68 8.93
CA ALA A 144 -11.24 5.30 10.26
C ALA A 144 -10.38 4.03 10.20
N VAL A 145 -10.81 3.02 9.45
CA VAL A 145 -10.03 1.79 9.21
C VAL A 145 -8.72 2.11 8.49
N TRP A 146 -8.78 2.94 7.45
CA TRP A 146 -7.57 3.35 6.74
C TRP A 146 -6.59 4.11 7.64
N ALA A 147 -7.08 5.05 8.44
CA ALA A 147 -6.24 5.80 9.38
C ALA A 147 -5.58 4.90 10.42
N PHE A 148 -6.30 3.90 10.95
CA PHE A 148 -5.75 2.88 11.83
C PHE A 148 -4.66 2.07 11.14
N ALA A 149 -4.95 1.49 9.96
CA ALA A 149 -4.03 0.66 9.20
C ALA A 149 -2.76 1.44 8.81
N HIS A 150 -2.92 2.69 8.37
CA HIS A 150 -1.81 3.57 8.04
C HIS A 150 -0.92 3.86 9.26
N GLY A 151 -1.52 4.17 10.40
CA GLY A 151 -0.78 4.39 11.64
C GLY A 151 0.00 3.16 12.08
N MET A 152 -0.61 1.98 12.05
CA MET A 152 0.05 0.71 12.37
C MET A 152 1.25 0.47 11.47
N VAL A 153 1.08 0.57 10.14
CA VAL A 153 2.16 0.38 9.17
C VAL A 153 3.32 1.34 9.40
N LEU A 154 3.06 2.63 9.60
CA LEU A 154 4.13 3.59 9.85
C LEU A 154 4.91 3.26 11.12
N LEU A 155 4.22 2.87 12.20
CA LEU A 155 4.88 2.47 13.44
C LEU A 155 5.72 1.20 13.26
N GLU A 156 5.27 0.24 12.44
CA GLU A 156 6.05 -0.96 12.09
C GLU A 156 7.29 -0.61 11.26
N LEU A 157 7.13 0.18 10.19
CA LEU A 157 8.23 0.59 9.31
C LEU A 157 9.28 1.44 10.03
N ASP A 158 8.86 2.19 11.06
CA ASP A 158 9.73 3.02 11.89
C ASP A 158 10.26 2.29 13.14
N GLN A 159 9.97 0.98 13.26
CA GLN A 159 10.41 0.13 14.38
C GLN A 159 10.05 0.74 15.75
N ARG A 160 8.84 1.32 15.87
CA ARG A 160 8.38 2.01 17.09
C ARG A 160 7.78 1.06 18.13
N PHE A 161 7.44 -0.15 17.75
CA PHE A 161 6.98 -1.18 18.68
C PHE A 161 8.15 -1.88 19.35
N PRO A 162 8.00 -2.29 20.63
CA PRO A 162 8.99 -3.15 21.28
C PRO A 162 9.19 -4.46 20.50
N PRO A 163 10.41 -5.02 20.52
CA PRO A 163 10.71 -6.26 19.77
C PRO A 163 9.82 -7.46 20.13
N GLU A 164 9.32 -7.50 21.37
CA GLU A 164 8.44 -8.54 21.90
C GLU A 164 6.95 -8.29 21.63
N ALA A 165 6.60 -7.19 20.97
CA ALA A 165 5.20 -6.86 20.71
C ALA A 165 4.54 -7.85 19.74
N ASP A 166 3.40 -8.41 20.12
CA ASP A 166 2.56 -9.20 19.24
C ASP A 166 1.75 -8.28 18.32
N LEU A 167 2.35 -7.96 17.17
CA LEU A 167 1.75 -7.05 16.19
C LEU A 167 0.54 -7.69 15.50
N ASP A 168 0.52 -9.00 15.34
CA ASP A 168 -0.62 -9.69 14.72
C ASP A 168 -1.85 -9.61 15.63
N ALA A 169 -1.65 -9.80 16.93
CA ALA A 169 -2.72 -9.57 17.91
C ALA A 169 -3.20 -8.11 17.93
N ALA A 170 -2.30 -7.13 17.80
CA ALA A 170 -2.65 -5.72 17.74
C ALA A 170 -3.48 -5.38 16.49
N TRP A 171 -3.08 -5.90 15.31
CA TRP A 171 -3.85 -5.76 14.08
C TRP A 171 -5.24 -6.37 14.20
N HIS A 172 -5.33 -7.59 14.73
CA HIS A 172 -6.61 -8.27 14.97
C HIS A 172 -7.54 -7.47 15.87
N ALA A 173 -7.04 -7.02 17.02
CA ALA A 173 -7.83 -6.24 17.98
C ALA A 173 -8.36 -4.94 17.34
N GLY A 174 -7.51 -4.23 16.60
CA GLY A 174 -7.91 -3.00 15.94
C GLY A 174 -8.96 -3.22 14.86
N ILE A 175 -8.78 -4.20 13.97
CA ILE A 175 -9.77 -4.49 12.92
C ILE A 175 -11.08 -5.02 13.52
N ALA A 176 -11.04 -5.87 14.56
CA ALA A 176 -12.23 -6.36 15.24
C ALA A 176 -13.08 -5.23 15.84
N ALA A 177 -12.46 -4.18 16.37
CA ALA A 177 -13.17 -3.02 16.90
C ALA A 177 -14.02 -2.31 15.82
N PHE A 178 -13.59 -2.32 14.57
CA PHE A 178 -14.36 -1.77 13.45
C PHE A 178 -15.47 -2.70 12.94
N GLN A 179 -15.53 -3.95 13.39
CA GLN A 179 -16.57 -4.89 12.98
C GLN A 179 -17.75 -4.92 13.93
N ALA A 180 -17.52 -4.60 15.20
CA ALA A 180 -18.50 -4.66 16.27
C ALA A 180 -19.55 -3.52 16.24
N GLY A 181 -19.43 -2.54 15.36
CA GLY A 181 -20.34 -1.41 15.13
C GLY A 181 -20.91 -1.41 13.75
#